data_b914335722c2981ba7a70c0832c4669e
#
_entry.id   b914335722c2981ba7a70c0832c4669e
#
_cell.length_a   1.000
_cell.length_b   1.000
_cell.length_c   1.000
_cell.angle_alpha   90.00
_cell.angle_beta   90.00
_cell.angle_gamma   90.00
#
_symmetry.space_group_name_H-M   'P 1'
#
loop_
_entity.id
_entity.type
_entity.pdbx_description
1 polymer ?
#
loop_
_entity_poly.entity_id
_entity_poly.type
_entity_poly.pdbx_seq_one_letter_code
_entity_poly.pdbx_strand_id
1 'polypeptide(L)'
;KLFLELKSHPTPARETQLAEKVIALCDEMNMYDQMCFISFSEHLCDEVLRLHPGAEVIPITSRKTYSVKELKDRGYAGVSYNYNVVINSAHYLDEVHAAGLQTVLWPVNSYDLADFAMRHGVTYVSTDQPQGMKRLMDSIRELRWKQEKKLICFDLDGTLTQHKTQLTAANRAVLDTLAKRYEIIMAGAGNCKRIYKQMGEYPITILGNYGMAESRIVDGKFQIVREDKAQVDKKFFEKSCNYLRKKYGYTDFSGESLEYHESGMVTFGLLGTKAGKEAKLTFDPDKIKRRAMFPEVKEIFKDYSVFIGGTTSFDITPKQYNKLDAVLRYAAEHGYSFDQILF
;
A
#
# COMPACT_ATOMS: atom_id res chain seq x y z
N LYS A 1 4.85 26.97 11.84
CA LYS A 1 6.31 26.76 11.79
C LYS A 1 6.79 26.84 10.35
N LEU A 2 8.03 27.32 10.18
CA LEU A 2 8.73 27.35 8.90
C LEU A 2 9.75 26.19 8.89
N PHE A 3 9.72 25.37 7.86
CA PHE A 3 10.71 24.32 7.62
C PHE A 3 11.83 24.91 6.75
N LEU A 4 13.01 25.10 7.34
CA LEU A 4 14.18 25.63 6.66
C LEU A 4 15.14 24.51 6.27
N GLU A 5 15.22 24.19 4.98
CA GLU A 5 16.16 23.18 4.49
C GLU A 5 17.56 23.78 4.29
N LEU A 6 18.51 23.28 5.07
CA LEU A 6 19.93 23.55 4.84
C LEU A 6 20.45 22.53 3.83
N LYS A 7 20.83 23.03 2.65
CA LYS A 7 21.35 22.16 1.58
C LYS A 7 22.76 21.69 1.91
N SER A 8 23.01 20.39 1.68
CA SER A 8 24.35 19.82 1.85
C SER A 8 25.38 20.48 0.92
N HIS A 9 26.62 20.57 1.39
CA HIS A 9 27.75 21.09 0.65
C HIS A 9 28.86 20.03 0.50
N PRO A 10 29.81 20.21 -0.46
CA PRO A 10 30.84 19.22 -0.71
C PRO A 10 31.84 19.01 0.44
N THR A 11 31.94 19.96 1.36
CA THR A 11 32.88 19.87 2.50
C THR A 11 32.17 20.18 3.83
N PRO A 12 32.53 19.48 4.93
CA PRO A 12 32.02 19.77 6.26
C PRO A 12 32.26 21.19 6.71
N ALA A 13 33.45 21.79 6.39
CA ALA A 13 33.77 23.18 6.73
C ALA A 13 32.78 24.18 6.10
N ARG A 14 32.31 23.89 4.88
CA ARG A 14 31.31 24.75 4.22
C ARG A 14 29.93 24.60 4.86
N GLU A 15 29.58 23.39 5.29
CA GLU A 15 28.35 23.11 6.02
C GLU A 15 28.34 23.80 7.39
N THR A 16 29.46 23.75 8.13
CA THR A 16 29.61 24.49 9.39
C THR A 16 29.40 25.98 9.17
N GLN A 17 30.06 26.59 8.16
CA GLN A 17 29.87 28.01 7.84
C GLN A 17 28.42 28.36 7.49
N LEU A 18 27.70 27.45 6.81
CA LEU A 18 26.29 27.64 6.51
C LEU A 18 25.47 27.66 7.80
N ALA A 19 25.68 26.67 8.67
CA ALA A 19 24.99 26.58 9.95
C ALA A 19 25.22 27.83 10.80
N GLU A 20 26.48 28.29 10.94
CA GLU A 20 26.82 29.51 11.68
C GLU A 20 26.07 30.74 11.18
N LYS A 21 26.02 30.95 9.85
CA LYS A 21 25.33 32.11 9.25
C LYS A 21 23.82 32.03 9.43
N VAL A 22 23.24 30.84 9.29
CA VAL A 22 21.79 30.65 9.46
C VAL A 22 21.39 30.87 10.91
N ILE A 23 22.15 30.33 11.86
CA ILE A 23 21.90 30.53 13.28
C ILE A 23 22.03 32.01 13.66
N ALA A 24 23.09 32.68 13.23
CA ALA A 24 23.26 34.11 13.48
C ALA A 24 22.10 34.96 12.92
N LEU A 25 21.58 34.62 11.73
CA LEU A 25 20.43 35.30 11.16
C LEU A 25 19.14 35.04 11.97
N CYS A 26 18.95 33.81 12.44
CA CYS A 26 17.80 33.47 13.30
C CYS A 26 17.85 34.21 14.64
N ASP A 27 19.05 34.38 15.20
CA ASP A 27 19.28 35.21 16.40
C ASP A 27 18.91 36.68 16.14
N GLU A 28 19.42 37.28 15.07
CA GLU A 28 19.15 38.66 14.68
C GLU A 28 17.64 38.90 14.49
N MET A 29 16.94 37.92 13.87
CA MET A 29 15.52 38.05 13.58
C MET A 29 14.60 37.57 14.72
N ASN A 30 15.13 36.98 15.79
CA ASN A 30 14.40 36.34 16.89
C ASN A 30 13.35 35.32 16.39
N MET A 31 13.77 34.38 15.53
CA MET A 31 12.85 33.47 14.80
C MET A 31 12.89 32.01 15.24
N TYR A 32 13.69 31.60 16.23
CA TYR A 32 13.86 30.19 16.60
C TYR A 32 12.56 29.44 16.88
N ASP A 33 11.66 30.05 17.63
CA ASP A 33 10.39 29.42 18.00
C ASP A 33 9.50 29.08 16.79
N GLN A 34 9.78 29.72 15.67
CA GLN A 34 9.04 29.52 14.42
C GLN A 34 9.75 28.57 13.45
N MET A 35 11.00 28.23 13.69
CA MET A 35 11.82 27.46 12.77
C MET A 35 11.84 25.97 13.12
N CYS A 36 11.91 25.14 12.08
CA CYS A 36 12.32 23.75 12.12
C CYS A 36 13.41 23.57 11.07
N PHE A 37 14.61 23.20 11.48
CA PHE A 37 15.75 23.02 10.57
C PHE A 37 15.74 21.59 10.03
N ILE A 38 15.84 21.45 8.71
CA ILE A 38 15.86 20.17 8.06
C ILE A 38 17.05 20.05 7.11
N SER A 39 17.65 18.86 7.00
CA SER A 39 18.76 18.62 6.07
C SER A 39 18.92 17.14 5.73
N PHE A 40 19.42 16.86 4.51
CA PHE A 40 19.96 15.55 4.13
C PHE A 40 21.35 15.29 4.71
N SER A 41 22.06 16.32 5.17
CA SER A 41 23.36 16.18 5.84
C SER A 41 23.17 16.07 7.34
N GLU A 42 23.55 14.91 7.89
CA GLU A 42 23.58 14.74 9.35
C GLU A 42 24.57 15.69 10.01
N HIS A 43 25.68 16.01 9.33
CA HIS A 43 26.65 16.98 9.84
C HIS A 43 26.02 18.37 10.01
N LEU A 44 25.21 18.82 9.05
CA LEU A 44 24.46 20.08 9.19
C LEU A 44 23.46 20.05 10.35
N CYS A 45 22.76 18.93 10.50
CA CYS A 45 21.83 18.75 11.63
C CYS A 45 22.56 18.83 12.98
N ASP A 46 23.69 18.15 13.10
CA ASP A 46 24.52 18.15 14.32
C ASP A 46 25.15 19.56 14.59
N GLU A 47 25.59 20.25 13.55
CA GLU A 47 26.12 21.61 13.68
C GLU A 47 25.09 22.64 14.15
N VAL A 48 23.84 22.54 13.65
CA VAL A 48 22.74 23.39 14.14
C VAL A 48 22.50 23.13 15.63
N LEU A 49 22.46 21.89 16.08
CA LEU A 49 22.26 21.54 17.49
C LEU A 49 23.48 21.94 18.35
N ARG A 50 24.70 21.84 17.81
CA ARG A 50 25.91 22.32 18.50
C ARG A 50 25.87 23.83 18.74
N LEU A 51 25.43 24.58 17.74
CA LEU A 51 25.36 26.07 17.80
C LEU A 51 24.16 26.54 18.63
N HIS A 52 23.04 25.84 18.55
CA HIS A 52 21.81 26.14 19.29
C HIS A 52 21.16 24.87 19.82
N PRO A 53 21.49 24.40 21.05
CA PRO A 53 21.04 23.13 21.60
C PRO A 53 19.53 23.00 21.78
N GLY A 54 18.77 24.08 21.72
CA GLY A 54 17.29 24.06 21.78
C GLY A 54 16.63 24.10 20.41
N ALA A 55 17.38 24.06 19.32
CA ALA A 55 16.82 24.09 17.96
C ALA A 55 16.00 22.83 17.65
N GLU A 56 14.89 23.01 16.98
CA GLU A 56 14.13 21.89 16.42
C GLU A 56 14.76 21.43 15.11
N VAL A 57 15.37 20.25 15.12
CA VAL A 57 16.11 19.70 13.98
C VAL A 57 15.56 18.36 13.58
N ILE A 58 15.29 18.17 12.28
CA ILE A 58 14.74 16.95 11.69
C ILE A 58 15.58 16.52 10.49
N PRO A 59 16.36 15.43 10.57
CA PRO A 59 17.09 14.90 9.42
C PRO A 59 16.15 14.40 8.33
N ILE A 60 16.55 14.62 7.07
CA ILE A 60 15.83 14.13 5.88
C ILE A 60 16.51 12.88 5.36
N THR A 61 15.75 11.83 5.03
CA THR A 61 16.32 10.63 4.44
C THR A 61 15.42 10.03 3.35
N SER A 62 16.08 9.50 2.30
CA SER A 62 15.44 8.73 1.23
C SER A 62 15.95 7.29 1.13
N ARG A 63 16.84 6.87 2.04
CA ARG A 63 17.57 5.60 1.91
C ARG A 63 17.62 4.75 3.15
N LYS A 64 17.62 5.35 4.32
CA LYS A 64 17.77 4.63 5.61
C LYS A 64 16.64 4.97 6.57
N THR A 65 16.41 4.09 7.53
CA THR A 65 15.57 4.34 8.70
C THR A 65 16.45 4.75 9.90
N TYR A 66 15.86 5.47 10.83
CA TYR A 66 16.47 5.79 12.12
C TYR A 66 15.75 5.03 13.22
N SER A 67 16.50 4.47 14.16
CA SER A 67 15.92 4.00 15.41
C SER A 67 15.55 5.19 16.29
N VAL A 68 14.55 5.01 17.16
CA VAL A 68 14.17 6.02 18.18
C VAL A 68 15.36 6.40 19.04
N LYS A 69 16.22 5.43 19.36
CA LYS A 69 17.45 5.67 20.15
C LYS A 69 18.39 6.63 19.44
N GLU A 70 18.68 6.42 18.15
CA GLU A 70 19.56 7.31 17.36
C GLU A 70 19.02 8.73 17.32
N LEU A 71 17.70 8.91 17.10
CA LEU A 71 17.08 10.23 17.06
C LEU A 71 17.23 10.96 18.40
N LYS A 72 16.98 10.26 19.51
CA LYS A 72 17.09 10.83 20.86
C LYS A 72 18.53 11.12 21.27
N ASP A 73 19.46 10.21 21.00
CA ASP A 73 20.89 10.38 21.34
C ASP A 73 21.50 11.60 20.64
N ARG A 74 21.03 11.92 19.44
CA ARG A 74 21.47 13.09 18.67
C ARG A 74 20.68 14.36 18.99
N GLY A 75 19.62 14.27 19.77
CA GLY A 75 18.77 15.43 20.10
C GLY A 75 17.85 15.87 18.93
N TYR A 76 17.59 14.98 17.96
CA TYR A 76 16.69 15.28 16.86
C TYR A 76 15.23 15.30 17.32
N ALA A 77 14.48 16.28 16.84
CA ALA A 77 13.06 16.41 17.16
C ALA A 77 12.16 15.39 16.43
N GLY A 78 12.71 14.72 15.44
CA GLY A 78 11.98 13.74 14.62
C GLY A 78 12.78 13.30 13.41
N VAL A 79 12.07 12.82 12.39
CA VAL A 79 12.67 12.40 11.10
C VAL A 79 11.76 12.70 9.92
N SER A 80 12.35 13.07 8.79
CA SER A 80 11.67 13.33 7.52
C SER A 80 11.96 12.22 6.51
N TYR A 81 10.99 11.33 6.28
CA TYR A 81 11.14 10.19 5.40
C TYR A 81 10.60 10.45 3.99
N ASN A 82 11.38 10.06 2.97
CA ASN A 82 10.77 9.76 1.69
C ASN A 82 9.79 8.58 1.86
N TYR A 83 8.58 8.67 1.29
CA TYR A 83 7.55 7.64 1.46
C TYR A 83 8.04 6.23 1.06
N ASN A 84 8.94 6.12 0.06
CA ASN A 84 9.49 4.83 -0.36
C ASN A 84 10.27 4.10 0.74
N VAL A 85 10.80 4.81 1.74
CA VAL A 85 11.54 4.22 2.86
C VAL A 85 10.60 3.49 3.80
N VAL A 86 9.37 3.99 4.00
CA VAL A 86 8.46 3.52 5.05
C VAL A 86 7.17 2.90 4.54
N ILE A 87 6.83 3.02 3.26
CA ILE A 87 5.55 2.53 2.72
C ILE A 87 5.30 1.03 2.94
N ASN A 88 6.36 0.23 2.98
CA ASN A 88 6.29 -1.21 3.25
C ASN A 88 6.73 -1.58 4.69
N SER A 89 7.05 -0.59 5.51
CA SER A 89 7.62 -0.77 6.85
C SER A 89 7.17 0.37 7.77
N ALA A 90 5.86 0.57 7.84
CA ALA A 90 5.23 1.69 8.53
C ALA A 90 5.52 1.71 10.06
N HIS A 91 5.91 0.57 10.63
CA HIS A 91 6.30 0.48 12.05
C HIS A 91 7.37 1.51 12.46
N TYR A 92 8.26 1.91 11.55
CA TYR A 92 9.22 2.98 11.84
C TYR A 92 8.56 4.34 12.10
N LEU A 93 7.42 4.63 11.46
CA LEU A 93 6.62 5.83 11.75
C LEU A 93 5.92 5.70 13.10
N ASP A 94 5.33 4.52 13.34
CA ASP A 94 4.58 4.25 14.57
C ASP A 94 5.49 4.28 15.80
N GLU A 95 6.72 3.74 15.71
CA GLU A 95 7.73 3.77 16.78
C GLU A 95 8.18 5.21 17.09
N VAL A 96 8.49 6.00 16.07
CA VAL A 96 8.90 7.41 16.22
C VAL A 96 7.78 8.22 16.85
N HIS A 97 6.55 8.03 16.39
CA HIS A 97 5.36 8.69 16.91
C HIS A 97 5.08 8.29 18.38
N ALA A 98 5.15 7.00 18.71
CA ALA A 98 4.97 6.50 20.08
C ALA A 98 6.03 7.04 21.05
N ALA A 99 7.21 7.40 20.56
CA ALA A 99 8.27 8.01 21.34
C ALA A 99 8.09 9.53 21.56
N GLY A 100 7.00 10.13 21.03
CA GLY A 100 6.72 11.56 21.11
C GLY A 100 7.56 12.41 20.14
N LEU A 101 8.20 11.78 19.14
CA LEU A 101 9.00 12.46 18.14
C LEU A 101 8.15 12.77 16.89
N GLN A 102 8.57 13.76 16.12
CA GLN A 102 7.85 14.21 14.93
C GLN A 102 8.22 13.37 13.71
N THR A 103 7.25 13.15 12.85
CA THR A 103 7.43 12.50 11.55
C THR A 103 7.00 13.43 10.43
N VAL A 104 7.82 13.51 9.39
CA VAL A 104 7.49 14.19 8.13
C VAL A 104 7.53 13.19 7.00
N LEU A 105 6.52 13.16 6.14
CA LEU A 105 6.45 12.28 4.97
C LEU A 105 6.48 13.10 3.67
N TRP A 106 7.31 12.70 2.71
CA TRP A 106 7.45 13.39 1.43
C TRP A 106 7.81 12.47 0.25
N PRO A 107 7.50 12.87 -1.01
CA PRO A 107 6.40 13.77 -1.33
C PRO A 107 5.05 13.07 -1.19
N VAL A 108 4.05 13.74 -0.65
CA VAL A 108 2.68 13.22 -0.52
C VAL A 108 1.81 13.92 -1.56
N ASN A 109 1.62 13.28 -2.71
CA ASN A 109 0.92 13.86 -3.87
C ASN A 109 -0.28 13.02 -4.35
N SER A 110 -0.70 12.02 -3.57
CA SER A 110 -1.84 11.17 -3.91
C SER A 110 -2.74 10.92 -2.71
N TYR A 111 -3.97 10.47 -2.99
CA TYR A 111 -4.93 10.04 -1.95
C TYR A 111 -4.33 8.93 -1.07
N ASP A 112 -3.75 7.90 -1.67
CA ASP A 112 -3.22 6.74 -0.94
C ASP A 112 -2.10 7.14 0.03
N LEU A 113 -1.21 8.06 -0.38
CA LEU A 113 -0.15 8.56 0.50
C LEU A 113 -0.69 9.49 1.59
N ALA A 114 -1.72 10.29 1.30
CA ALA A 114 -2.39 11.11 2.31
C ALA A 114 -3.10 10.23 3.36
N ASP A 115 -3.82 9.21 2.91
CA ASP A 115 -4.49 8.25 3.76
C ASP A 115 -3.49 7.43 4.59
N PHE A 116 -2.37 6.99 3.98
CA PHE A 116 -1.27 6.34 4.67
C PHE A 116 -0.69 7.23 5.78
N ALA A 117 -0.35 8.49 5.46
CA ALA A 117 0.19 9.44 6.42
C ALA A 117 -0.76 9.65 7.61
N MET A 118 -2.05 9.77 7.34
CA MET A 118 -3.07 9.95 8.40
C MET A 118 -3.26 8.71 9.27
N ARG A 119 -3.15 7.51 8.69
CA ARG A 119 -3.25 6.26 9.46
C ARG A 119 -2.12 6.08 10.46
N HIS A 120 -0.93 6.50 10.07
CA HIS A 120 0.29 6.34 10.89
C HIS A 120 0.64 7.60 11.70
N GLY A 121 -0.33 8.53 11.86
CA GLY A 121 -0.16 9.71 12.71
C GLY A 121 0.99 10.63 12.30
N VAL A 122 1.32 10.65 10.99
CA VAL A 122 2.39 11.52 10.47
C VAL A 122 2.12 12.96 10.84
N THR A 123 3.10 13.63 11.46
CA THR A 123 2.95 14.97 11.99
C THR A 123 2.80 16.01 10.88
N TYR A 124 3.62 15.90 9.84
CA TYR A 124 3.61 16.82 8.69
C TYR A 124 3.75 16.06 7.37
N VAL A 125 3.15 16.59 6.34
CA VAL A 125 3.34 16.11 4.96
C VAL A 125 3.94 17.22 4.10
N SER A 126 4.90 16.86 3.24
CA SER A 126 5.42 17.74 2.19
C SER A 126 4.79 17.33 0.86
N THR A 127 4.23 18.30 0.14
CA THR A 127 3.47 18.07 -1.09
C THR A 127 3.69 19.21 -2.08
N ASP A 128 3.58 18.92 -3.38
CA ASP A 128 3.64 19.93 -4.45
C ASP A 128 2.34 20.73 -4.58
N GLN A 129 1.25 20.27 -3.91
CA GLN A 129 -0.08 20.89 -3.99
C GLN A 129 -0.69 21.12 -2.60
N PRO A 130 -0.14 22.02 -1.78
CA PRO A 130 -0.49 22.13 -0.36
C PRO A 130 -1.99 22.42 -0.11
N GLN A 131 -2.62 23.29 -0.90
CA GLN A 131 -4.04 23.60 -0.75
C GLN A 131 -4.94 22.42 -1.12
N GLY A 132 -4.60 21.72 -2.21
CA GLY A 132 -5.32 20.51 -2.65
C GLY A 132 -5.18 19.41 -1.63
N MET A 133 -3.97 19.16 -1.14
CA MET A 133 -3.68 18.15 -0.15
C MET A 133 -4.35 18.43 1.19
N LYS A 134 -4.37 19.70 1.64
CA LYS A 134 -5.10 20.08 2.86
C LYS A 134 -6.59 19.75 2.76
N ARG A 135 -7.25 20.14 1.67
CA ARG A 135 -8.67 19.82 1.44
C ARG A 135 -8.92 18.32 1.43
N LEU A 136 -8.03 17.57 0.76
CA LEU A 136 -8.12 16.11 0.70
C LEU A 136 -8.00 15.48 2.09
N MET A 137 -7.01 15.88 2.88
CA MET A 137 -6.81 15.35 4.23
C MET A 137 -7.96 15.73 5.17
N ASP A 138 -8.49 16.95 5.06
CA ASP A 138 -9.67 17.37 5.82
C ASP A 138 -10.89 16.51 5.44
N SER A 139 -11.10 16.24 4.15
CA SER A 139 -12.18 15.35 3.67
C SER A 139 -12.02 13.91 4.17
N ILE A 140 -10.81 13.34 4.12
CA ILE A 140 -10.51 12.00 4.66
C ILE A 140 -10.82 11.95 6.16
N ARG A 141 -10.40 12.98 6.90
CA ARG A 141 -10.68 13.08 8.35
C ARG A 141 -12.17 13.10 8.64
N GLU A 142 -12.92 13.92 7.91
CA GLU A 142 -14.38 14.01 8.07
C GLU A 142 -15.08 12.69 7.76
N LEU A 143 -14.68 12.02 6.67
CA LEU A 143 -15.23 10.73 6.27
C LEU A 143 -14.95 9.62 7.31
N ARG A 144 -13.75 9.62 7.89
CA ARG A 144 -13.38 8.61 8.88
C ARG A 144 -14.08 8.74 10.23
N TRP A 145 -14.37 9.96 10.68
CA TRP A 145 -14.81 10.21 12.05
C TRP A 145 -16.31 10.42 12.19
N LYS A 146 -17.02 10.79 11.12
CA LYS A 146 -18.42 11.16 11.19
C LYS A 146 -19.41 10.02 11.00
N GLN A 147 -19.00 8.86 10.43
CA GLN A 147 -19.95 7.78 10.18
C GLN A 147 -19.52 6.45 10.82
N GLU A 148 -20.48 5.79 11.45
CA GLU A 148 -20.32 4.46 12.00
C GLU A 148 -20.04 3.46 10.87
N LYS A 149 -18.94 2.68 10.99
CA LYS A 149 -18.65 1.61 10.05
C LYS A 149 -19.68 0.49 10.20
N LYS A 150 -20.16 -0.03 9.09
CA LYS A 150 -21.20 -1.08 9.04
C LYS A 150 -20.78 -2.29 8.23
N LEU A 151 -19.95 -2.11 7.21
CA LEU A 151 -19.46 -3.15 6.32
C LEU A 151 -17.94 -3.26 6.42
N ILE A 152 -17.44 -4.46 6.70
CA ILE A 152 -16.00 -4.76 6.68
C ILE A 152 -15.72 -5.75 5.55
N CYS A 153 -14.87 -5.36 4.61
CA CYS A 153 -14.40 -6.22 3.55
C CYS A 153 -12.98 -6.68 3.80
N PHE A 154 -12.74 -7.96 3.81
CA PHE A 154 -11.41 -8.54 3.98
C PHE A 154 -10.84 -9.03 2.63
N ASP A 155 -9.52 -8.88 2.47
CA ASP A 155 -8.76 -9.71 1.56
C ASP A 155 -8.39 -11.04 2.24
N LEU A 156 -8.06 -12.07 1.46
CA LEU A 156 -7.78 -13.40 1.96
C LEU A 156 -6.28 -13.63 2.18
N ASP A 157 -5.55 -13.75 1.06
CA ASP A 157 -4.14 -14.18 1.05
C ASP A 157 -3.21 -13.06 1.53
N GLY A 158 -2.59 -13.24 2.70
CA GLY A 158 -1.73 -12.25 3.34
C GLY A 158 -2.45 -11.32 4.33
N THR A 159 -3.79 -11.48 4.47
CA THR A 159 -4.62 -10.74 5.43
C THR A 159 -5.24 -11.70 6.45
N LEU A 160 -6.24 -12.48 6.07
CA LEU A 160 -6.88 -13.46 6.96
C LEU A 160 -6.17 -14.80 7.03
N THR A 161 -5.46 -15.16 5.96
CA THR A 161 -4.67 -16.38 5.88
C THR A 161 -3.30 -16.07 5.31
N GLN A 162 -2.30 -16.90 5.64
CA GLN A 162 -1.08 -16.92 4.84
C GLN A 162 -1.42 -17.46 3.45
N HIS A 163 -0.58 -17.15 2.47
CA HIS A 163 -0.84 -17.51 1.07
C HIS A 163 -1.17 -19.00 0.91
N LYS A 164 -2.38 -19.29 0.42
CA LYS A 164 -2.92 -20.65 0.20
C LYS A 164 -2.95 -21.54 1.45
N THR A 165 -3.07 -20.97 2.64
CA THR A 165 -3.27 -21.72 3.88
C THR A 165 -4.72 -21.61 4.36
N GLN A 166 -5.11 -22.50 5.26
CA GLN A 166 -6.44 -22.48 5.90
C GLN A 166 -6.56 -21.32 6.89
N LEU A 167 -7.79 -20.86 7.10
CA LEU A 167 -8.12 -19.91 8.15
C LEU A 167 -7.79 -20.50 9.53
N THR A 168 -7.03 -19.78 10.33
CA THR A 168 -6.68 -20.22 11.69
C THR A 168 -7.86 -20.09 12.65
N ALA A 169 -7.87 -20.87 13.73
CA ALA A 169 -8.89 -20.76 14.78
C ALA A 169 -8.90 -19.35 15.42
N ALA A 170 -7.74 -18.74 15.58
CA ALA A 170 -7.63 -17.38 16.11
C ALA A 170 -8.30 -16.35 15.21
N ASN A 171 -8.02 -16.38 13.90
CA ASN A 171 -8.65 -15.45 12.95
C ASN A 171 -10.15 -15.71 12.80
N ARG A 172 -10.58 -16.98 12.89
CA ARG A 172 -12.01 -17.33 12.94
C ARG A 172 -12.72 -16.68 14.14
N ALA A 173 -12.13 -16.74 15.33
CA ALA A 173 -12.70 -16.12 16.51
C ALA A 173 -12.81 -14.58 16.40
N VAL A 174 -11.84 -13.95 15.72
CA VAL A 174 -11.91 -12.51 15.38
C VAL A 174 -13.10 -12.22 14.46
N LEU A 175 -13.26 -13.00 13.37
CA LEU A 175 -14.40 -12.85 12.46
C LEU A 175 -15.72 -13.04 13.19
N ASP A 176 -15.84 -14.06 14.06
CA ASP A 176 -17.06 -14.32 14.87
C ASP A 176 -17.40 -13.14 15.79
N THR A 177 -16.36 -12.44 16.29
CA THR A 177 -16.54 -11.26 17.13
C THR A 177 -17.01 -10.06 16.31
N LEU A 178 -16.39 -9.83 15.15
CA LEU A 178 -16.73 -8.72 14.25
C LEU A 178 -18.13 -8.91 13.63
N ALA A 179 -18.49 -10.13 13.27
CA ALA A 179 -19.80 -10.45 12.69
C ALA A 179 -21.00 -10.17 13.61
N LYS A 180 -20.77 -10.01 14.92
CA LYS A 180 -21.84 -9.61 15.89
C LYS A 180 -22.25 -8.13 15.72
N ARG A 181 -21.38 -7.30 15.13
CA ARG A 181 -21.59 -5.85 15.04
C ARG A 181 -21.58 -5.32 13.62
N TYR A 182 -20.85 -5.98 12.74
CA TYR A 182 -20.61 -5.54 11.36
C TYR A 182 -21.08 -6.60 10.38
N GLU A 183 -21.54 -6.19 9.22
CA GLU A 183 -21.57 -7.07 8.09
C GLU A 183 -20.14 -7.30 7.60
N ILE A 184 -19.74 -8.55 7.41
CA ILE A 184 -18.41 -8.92 6.95
C ILE A 184 -18.50 -9.64 5.61
N ILE A 185 -17.66 -9.21 4.66
CA ILE A 185 -17.53 -9.83 3.35
C ILE A 185 -16.08 -10.08 3.00
N MET A 186 -15.86 -10.91 2.00
CA MET A 186 -14.53 -11.24 1.46
C MET A 186 -14.42 -10.83 0.00
N ALA A 187 -13.36 -10.10 -0.38
CA ALA A 187 -13.05 -9.82 -1.79
C ALA A 187 -11.71 -10.45 -2.19
N GLY A 188 -11.72 -11.40 -3.10
CA GLY A 188 -10.54 -12.16 -3.48
C GLY A 188 -10.32 -12.32 -4.98
N ALA A 189 -9.07 -12.61 -5.36
CA ALA A 189 -8.68 -12.93 -6.73
C ALA A 189 -9.14 -14.34 -7.18
N GLY A 190 -9.29 -15.26 -6.24
CA GLY A 190 -9.70 -16.64 -6.52
C GLY A 190 -11.19 -16.81 -6.74
N ASN A 191 -11.60 -17.96 -7.28
CA ASN A 191 -13.02 -18.29 -7.38
C ASN A 191 -13.65 -18.51 -5.99
N CYS A 192 -14.95 -18.24 -5.88
CA CYS A 192 -15.69 -18.31 -4.62
C CYS A 192 -15.57 -19.67 -3.91
N LYS A 193 -15.62 -20.76 -4.65
CA LYS A 193 -15.51 -22.12 -4.12
C LYS A 193 -14.15 -22.38 -3.44
N ARG A 194 -13.06 -21.94 -4.09
CA ARG A 194 -11.70 -22.05 -3.53
C ARG A 194 -11.57 -21.23 -2.26
N ILE A 195 -12.03 -19.98 -2.31
CA ILE A 195 -11.97 -19.06 -1.16
C ILE A 195 -12.79 -19.66 0.00
N TYR A 196 -13.99 -20.12 -0.24
CA TYR A 196 -14.86 -20.72 0.77
C TYR A 196 -14.18 -21.91 1.48
N LYS A 197 -13.58 -22.83 0.70
CA LYS A 197 -12.80 -23.94 1.26
C LYS A 197 -11.59 -23.49 2.05
N GLN A 198 -10.85 -22.50 1.56
CA GLN A 198 -9.68 -21.93 2.26
C GLN A 198 -10.08 -21.24 3.56
N MET A 199 -11.27 -20.65 3.62
CA MET A 199 -11.87 -20.07 4.84
C MET A 199 -12.40 -21.13 5.82
N GLY A 200 -12.21 -22.44 5.55
CA GLY A 200 -12.75 -23.52 6.40
C GLY A 200 -14.27 -23.49 6.44
N GLU A 201 -14.87 -23.20 5.29
CA GLU A 201 -16.32 -23.10 5.09
C GLU A 201 -17.00 -22.07 6.01
N TYR A 202 -16.27 -20.98 6.30
CA TYR A 202 -16.81 -19.90 7.12
C TYR A 202 -18.00 -19.21 6.41
N PRO A 203 -19.13 -18.99 7.12
CA PRO A 203 -20.35 -18.44 6.52
C PRO A 203 -20.23 -16.94 6.23
N ILE A 204 -19.63 -16.60 5.11
CA ILE A 204 -19.37 -15.22 4.69
C ILE A 204 -19.73 -15.03 3.21
N THR A 205 -20.19 -13.83 2.84
CA THR A 205 -20.31 -13.44 1.43
C THR A 205 -18.95 -13.30 0.80
N ILE A 206 -18.74 -13.87 -0.39
CA ILE A 206 -17.46 -13.84 -1.10
C ILE A 206 -17.65 -13.20 -2.48
N LEU A 207 -16.89 -12.14 -2.73
CA LEU A 207 -16.72 -11.50 -4.04
C LEU A 207 -15.45 -12.09 -4.67
N GLY A 208 -15.62 -13.15 -5.43
CA GLY A 208 -14.52 -13.90 -6.07
C GLY A 208 -14.18 -13.40 -7.46
N ASN A 209 -13.03 -13.85 -8.00
CA ASN A 209 -12.55 -13.50 -9.33
C ASN A 209 -12.56 -11.98 -9.56
N TYR A 210 -12.03 -11.19 -8.61
CA TYR A 210 -12.06 -9.72 -8.66
C TYR A 210 -13.48 -9.13 -8.80
N GLY A 211 -14.50 -9.81 -8.26
CA GLY A 211 -15.91 -9.39 -8.31
C GLY A 211 -16.68 -9.87 -9.52
N MET A 212 -16.11 -10.76 -10.34
CA MET A 212 -16.86 -11.45 -11.43
C MET A 212 -17.81 -12.51 -10.89
N ALA A 213 -17.61 -12.98 -9.67
CA ALA A 213 -18.52 -13.93 -9.03
C ALA A 213 -18.84 -13.48 -7.60
N GLU A 214 -20.05 -13.78 -7.17
CA GLU A 214 -20.52 -13.60 -5.81
C GLU A 214 -21.13 -14.87 -5.28
N SER A 215 -20.79 -15.24 -4.04
CA SER A 215 -21.42 -16.31 -3.32
C SER A 215 -21.90 -15.88 -1.95
N ARG A 216 -22.98 -16.49 -1.50
CA ARG A 216 -23.61 -16.27 -0.18
C ARG A 216 -23.94 -17.60 0.48
N ILE A 217 -24.23 -17.55 1.77
CA ILE A 217 -24.85 -18.65 2.47
C ILE A 217 -26.37 -18.40 2.44
N VAL A 218 -27.08 -19.24 1.70
CA VAL A 218 -28.53 -19.20 1.58
C VAL A 218 -29.09 -20.50 2.17
N ASP A 219 -29.98 -20.41 3.13
CA ASP A 219 -30.55 -21.54 3.87
C ASP A 219 -29.46 -22.48 4.42
N GLY A 220 -28.39 -21.92 4.96
CA GLY A 220 -27.27 -22.66 5.53
C GLY A 220 -26.35 -23.34 4.50
N LYS A 221 -26.52 -23.05 3.19
CA LYS A 221 -25.72 -23.67 2.12
C LYS A 221 -25.00 -22.65 1.31
N PHE A 222 -23.76 -22.97 0.94
CA PHE A 222 -22.98 -22.16 0.01
C PHE A 222 -23.61 -22.17 -1.38
N GLN A 223 -23.89 -20.98 -1.92
CA GLN A 223 -24.46 -20.81 -3.26
C GLN A 223 -23.72 -19.68 -3.99
N ILE A 224 -23.45 -19.88 -5.29
CA ILE A 224 -23.02 -18.81 -6.18
C ILE A 224 -24.29 -18.10 -6.66
N VAL A 225 -24.43 -16.82 -6.26
CA VAL A 225 -25.65 -16.04 -6.55
C VAL A 225 -25.48 -15.14 -7.80
N ARG A 226 -24.21 -14.88 -8.19
CA ARG A 226 -23.88 -14.18 -9.44
C ARG A 226 -22.58 -14.73 -9.99
N GLU A 227 -22.53 -14.88 -11.30
CA GLU A 227 -21.33 -15.25 -12.04
C GLU A 227 -21.33 -14.57 -13.40
N ASP A 228 -20.48 -13.58 -13.56
CA ASP A 228 -20.29 -12.84 -14.80
C ASP A 228 -19.26 -13.58 -15.67
N LYS A 229 -19.51 -13.62 -16.97
CA LYS A 229 -18.61 -14.24 -17.94
C LYS A 229 -18.28 -13.25 -19.06
N ALA A 230 -17.00 -13.13 -19.37
CA ALA A 230 -16.52 -12.30 -20.46
C ALA A 230 -15.80 -13.14 -21.51
N GLN A 231 -15.94 -12.75 -22.76
CA GLN A 231 -15.16 -13.36 -23.83
C GLN A 231 -13.73 -12.84 -23.82
N VAL A 232 -12.78 -13.75 -24.13
CA VAL A 232 -11.35 -13.44 -24.17
C VAL A 232 -10.83 -13.66 -25.58
N ASP A 233 -10.17 -12.65 -26.13
CA ASP A 233 -9.40 -12.81 -27.38
C ASP A 233 -8.09 -13.56 -27.09
N LYS A 234 -8.15 -14.89 -27.15
CA LYS A 234 -7.01 -15.76 -26.88
C LYS A 234 -5.80 -15.45 -27.75
N LYS A 235 -6.02 -15.11 -29.04
CA LYS A 235 -4.93 -14.80 -29.99
C LYS A 235 -4.19 -13.52 -29.58
N PHE A 236 -4.93 -12.50 -29.16
CA PHE A 236 -4.34 -11.28 -28.63
C PHE A 236 -3.51 -11.56 -27.38
N PHE A 237 -4.06 -12.33 -26.40
CA PHE A 237 -3.34 -12.68 -25.17
C PHE A 237 -2.07 -13.48 -25.46
N GLU A 238 -2.15 -14.52 -26.28
CA GLU A 238 -1.00 -15.34 -26.66
C GLU A 238 0.11 -14.51 -27.32
N LYS A 239 -0.24 -13.66 -28.29
CA LYS A 239 0.72 -12.78 -28.98
C LYS A 239 1.38 -11.81 -27.99
N SER A 240 0.61 -11.16 -27.17
CA SER A 240 1.08 -10.14 -26.21
C SER A 240 1.95 -10.74 -25.12
N CYS A 241 1.54 -11.85 -24.53
CA CYS A 241 2.31 -12.52 -23.49
C CYS A 241 3.61 -13.14 -24.03
N ASN A 242 3.60 -13.69 -25.25
CA ASN A 242 4.81 -14.18 -25.90
C ASN A 242 5.81 -13.04 -26.20
N TYR A 243 5.32 -11.88 -26.62
CA TYR A 243 6.16 -10.69 -26.76
C TYR A 243 6.81 -10.29 -25.43
N LEU A 244 6.02 -10.16 -24.36
CA LEU A 244 6.52 -9.81 -23.03
C LEU A 244 7.55 -10.83 -22.51
N ARG A 245 7.29 -12.14 -22.70
CA ARG A 245 8.24 -13.20 -22.31
C ARG A 245 9.59 -13.03 -23.02
N LYS A 246 9.58 -12.86 -24.33
CA LYS A 246 10.81 -12.68 -25.11
C LYS A 246 11.58 -11.43 -24.68
N LYS A 247 10.87 -10.32 -24.52
CA LYS A 247 11.48 -9.04 -24.16
C LYS A 247 12.15 -9.07 -22.79
N TYR A 248 11.52 -9.72 -21.80
CA TYR A 248 12.00 -9.77 -20.42
C TYR A 248 12.78 -11.04 -20.07
N GLY A 249 13.00 -11.93 -21.03
CA GLY A 249 13.81 -13.12 -20.84
C GLY A 249 13.15 -14.25 -20.04
N TYR A 250 11.81 -14.25 -19.94
CA TYR A 250 11.05 -15.31 -19.24
C TYR A 250 10.52 -16.37 -20.21
N THR A 251 11.42 -16.93 -21.03
CA THR A 251 11.08 -17.92 -22.06
C THR A 251 10.93 -19.33 -21.51
N ASP A 252 11.60 -19.65 -20.39
CA ASP A 252 11.50 -20.94 -19.75
C ASP A 252 10.33 -20.98 -18.77
N PHE A 253 9.39 -21.90 -19.01
CA PHE A 253 8.23 -22.12 -18.13
C PHE A 253 7.76 -23.58 -18.22
N SER A 254 7.09 -24.05 -17.17
CA SER A 254 6.59 -25.42 -17.08
C SER A 254 5.07 -25.44 -17.13
N GLY A 255 4.50 -26.21 -18.04
CA GLY A 255 3.04 -26.27 -18.28
C GLY A 255 2.55 -25.06 -19.07
N GLU A 256 1.35 -24.58 -18.76
CA GLU A 256 0.74 -23.45 -19.46
C GLU A 256 1.24 -22.12 -18.88
N SER A 257 1.50 -21.17 -19.75
CA SER A 257 1.86 -19.79 -19.41
C SER A 257 0.62 -18.92 -19.18
N LEU A 258 -0.47 -19.23 -19.88
CA LEU A 258 -1.75 -18.55 -19.79
C LEU A 258 -2.79 -19.52 -19.25
N GLU A 259 -3.43 -19.14 -18.16
CA GLU A 259 -4.58 -19.85 -17.63
C GLU A 259 -5.83 -19.03 -17.89
N TYR A 260 -6.73 -19.57 -18.72
CA TYR A 260 -8.01 -18.94 -19.05
C TYR A 260 -9.07 -19.46 -18.10
N HIS A 261 -9.64 -18.56 -17.31
CA HIS A 261 -10.72 -18.90 -16.38
C HIS A 261 -12.09 -18.76 -17.07
N GLU A 262 -13.06 -19.55 -16.63
CA GLU A 262 -14.43 -19.53 -17.18
C GLU A 262 -15.09 -18.14 -17.07
N SER A 263 -14.71 -17.36 -16.07
CA SER A 263 -15.16 -15.97 -15.89
C SER A 263 -14.68 -15.01 -16.99
N GLY A 264 -13.64 -15.38 -17.74
CA GLY A 264 -12.96 -14.47 -18.67
C GLY A 264 -11.75 -13.73 -18.05
N MET A 265 -11.40 -14.04 -16.79
CA MET A 265 -10.11 -13.67 -16.22
C MET A 265 -9.01 -14.49 -16.88
N VAL A 266 -7.84 -13.89 -17.08
CA VAL A 266 -6.64 -14.58 -17.59
C VAL A 266 -5.51 -14.41 -16.59
N THR A 267 -4.89 -15.51 -16.19
CA THR A 267 -3.66 -15.48 -15.39
C THR A 267 -2.45 -15.70 -16.30
N PHE A 268 -1.58 -14.70 -16.38
CA PHE A 268 -0.30 -14.77 -17.09
C PHE A 268 0.82 -15.16 -16.12
N GLY A 269 1.18 -16.43 -16.09
CA GLY A 269 2.19 -16.99 -15.20
C GLY A 269 3.59 -16.97 -15.81
N LEU A 270 4.56 -16.30 -15.21
CA LEU A 270 5.92 -16.20 -15.75
C LEU A 270 6.68 -17.54 -15.70
N LEU A 271 6.46 -18.36 -14.68
CA LEU A 271 7.06 -19.70 -14.54
C LEU A 271 6.16 -20.82 -15.07
N GLY A 272 4.94 -20.52 -15.43
CA GLY A 272 3.94 -21.48 -15.88
C GLY A 272 3.23 -22.24 -14.74
N THR A 273 2.15 -22.95 -15.11
CA THR A 273 1.23 -23.58 -14.15
C THR A 273 1.84 -24.75 -13.39
N LYS A 274 2.78 -25.50 -14.02
CA LYS A 274 3.42 -26.70 -13.46
C LYS A 274 4.75 -26.43 -12.77
N ALA A 275 5.22 -25.18 -12.64
CA ALA A 275 6.43 -24.86 -11.92
C ALA A 275 6.34 -25.29 -10.44
N GLY A 276 7.42 -25.80 -9.88
CA GLY A 276 7.48 -26.30 -8.51
C GLY A 276 7.18 -25.20 -7.46
N LYS A 277 6.69 -25.61 -6.29
CA LYS A 277 6.29 -24.68 -5.21
C LYS A 277 7.46 -23.81 -4.77
N GLU A 278 8.63 -24.40 -4.57
CA GLU A 278 9.85 -23.69 -4.15
C GLU A 278 10.28 -22.65 -5.19
N ALA A 279 10.36 -23.03 -6.46
CA ALA A 279 10.66 -22.11 -7.56
C ALA A 279 9.66 -20.94 -7.62
N LYS A 280 8.38 -21.18 -7.37
CA LYS A 280 7.36 -20.12 -7.32
C LYS A 280 7.57 -19.18 -6.15
N LEU A 281 7.96 -19.66 -4.97
CA LEU A 281 8.16 -18.84 -3.77
C LEU A 281 9.43 -17.99 -3.86
N THR A 282 10.49 -18.51 -4.47
CA THR A 282 11.80 -17.84 -4.56
C THR A 282 11.95 -16.96 -5.79
N PHE A 283 11.04 -17.06 -6.77
CA PHE A 283 11.16 -16.36 -8.05
C PHE A 283 11.18 -14.84 -7.92
N ASP A 284 10.23 -14.28 -7.20
CA ASP A 284 10.02 -12.83 -7.12
C ASP A 284 9.28 -12.47 -5.81
N PRO A 285 9.87 -12.77 -4.63
CA PRO A 285 9.21 -12.57 -3.35
C PRO A 285 8.83 -11.11 -3.11
N ASP A 286 9.71 -10.19 -3.50
CA ASP A 286 9.52 -8.74 -3.34
C ASP A 286 8.79 -8.08 -4.52
N LYS A 287 8.33 -8.87 -5.49
CA LYS A 287 7.63 -8.42 -6.70
C LYS A 287 8.45 -7.47 -7.59
N ILE A 288 9.78 -7.40 -7.43
CA ILE A 288 10.67 -6.47 -8.16
C ILE A 288 10.61 -6.74 -9.66
N LYS A 289 10.71 -8.03 -10.06
CA LYS A 289 10.68 -8.42 -11.49
C LYS A 289 9.35 -8.06 -12.15
N ARG A 290 8.24 -8.37 -11.49
CA ARG A 290 6.90 -8.06 -12.01
C ARG A 290 6.59 -6.57 -11.97
N ARG A 291 7.06 -5.83 -10.96
CA ARG A 291 6.94 -4.37 -10.92
C ARG A 291 7.69 -3.70 -12.07
N ALA A 292 8.86 -4.22 -12.47
CA ALA A 292 9.59 -3.71 -13.63
C ALA A 292 8.83 -3.91 -14.95
N MET A 293 8.09 -5.02 -15.10
CA MET A 293 7.26 -5.29 -16.27
C MET A 293 5.93 -4.55 -16.26
N PHE A 294 5.41 -4.22 -15.08
CA PHE A 294 4.03 -3.81 -14.87
C PHE A 294 3.56 -2.61 -15.72
N PRO A 295 4.36 -1.55 -15.93
CA PRO A 295 3.96 -0.43 -16.78
C PRO A 295 3.65 -0.86 -18.22
N GLU A 296 4.48 -1.73 -18.78
CA GLU A 296 4.27 -2.20 -20.15
C GLU A 296 3.14 -3.22 -20.25
N VAL A 297 3.01 -4.10 -19.27
CA VAL A 297 1.85 -5.00 -19.19
C VAL A 297 0.55 -4.21 -19.15
N LYS A 298 0.49 -3.15 -18.34
CA LYS A 298 -0.68 -2.25 -18.27
C LYS A 298 -0.97 -1.54 -19.60
N GLU A 299 0.05 -1.11 -20.31
CA GLU A 299 -0.13 -0.43 -21.60
C GLU A 299 -0.66 -1.39 -22.66
N ILE A 300 -0.08 -2.60 -22.77
CA ILE A 300 -0.53 -3.63 -23.72
C ILE A 300 -1.98 -4.05 -23.43
N PHE A 301 -2.31 -4.22 -22.16
CA PHE A 301 -3.65 -4.63 -21.71
C PHE A 301 -4.48 -3.44 -21.16
N LYS A 302 -4.37 -2.27 -21.78
CA LYS A 302 -5.04 -1.03 -21.33
C LYS A 302 -6.56 -1.12 -21.24
N ASP A 303 -7.17 -1.99 -22.05
CA ASP A 303 -8.61 -2.24 -22.06
C ASP A 303 -9.04 -3.29 -21.01
N TYR A 304 -8.10 -3.73 -20.18
CA TYR A 304 -8.29 -4.67 -19.08
C TYR A 304 -7.81 -4.05 -17.77
N SER A 305 -8.23 -4.62 -16.66
CA SER A 305 -7.62 -4.38 -15.35
C SER A 305 -6.49 -5.39 -15.13
N VAL A 306 -5.29 -4.90 -14.79
CA VAL A 306 -4.09 -5.73 -14.61
C VAL A 306 -3.62 -5.66 -13.17
N PHE A 307 -3.34 -6.81 -12.57
CA PHE A 307 -2.86 -6.94 -11.20
C PHE A 307 -1.60 -7.80 -11.14
N ILE A 308 -0.69 -7.47 -10.23
CA ILE A 308 0.40 -8.37 -9.87
C ILE A 308 -0.18 -9.44 -8.96
N GLY A 309 -0.48 -10.62 -9.53
CA GLY A 309 -1.16 -11.73 -8.86
C GLY A 309 -0.19 -12.76 -8.28
N GLY A 310 -0.60 -13.46 -7.25
CA GLY A 310 0.13 -14.59 -6.70
C GLY A 310 1.64 -14.35 -6.48
N THR A 311 2.44 -15.40 -6.66
CA THR A 311 3.91 -15.34 -6.50
C THR A 311 4.68 -15.10 -7.79
N THR A 312 4.07 -15.42 -8.96
CA THR A 312 4.79 -15.44 -10.26
C THR A 312 3.95 -14.94 -11.44
N SER A 313 2.77 -14.36 -11.21
CA SER A 313 1.81 -14.08 -12.27
C SER A 313 1.33 -12.64 -12.30
N PHE A 314 0.71 -12.29 -13.42
CA PHE A 314 -0.24 -11.18 -13.54
C PHE A 314 -1.63 -11.76 -13.70
N ASP A 315 -2.60 -11.17 -13.02
CA ASP A 315 -4.01 -11.45 -13.22
C ASP A 315 -4.62 -10.32 -14.05
N ILE A 316 -5.32 -10.67 -15.12
CA ILE A 316 -5.87 -9.74 -16.10
C ILE A 316 -7.37 -10.00 -16.19
N THR A 317 -8.16 -9.00 -15.85
CA THR A 317 -9.63 -9.09 -15.85
C THR A 317 -10.22 -8.07 -16.83
N PRO A 318 -11.46 -8.23 -17.27
CA PRO A 318 -12.15 -7.15 -17.98
C PRO A 318 -12.14 -5.85 -17.15
N LYS A 319 -12.10 -4.70 -17.81
CA LYS A 319 -11.79 -3.38 -17.23
C LYS A 319 -12.61 -3.03 -15.97
N GLN A 320 -13.87 -3.39 -15.94
CA GLN A 320 -14.81 -3.08 -14.86
C GLN A 320 -14.68 -4.00 -13.62
N TYR A 321 -13.78 -5.00 -13.66
CA TYR A 321 -13.66 -5.95 -12.56
C TYR A 321 -12.34 -5.77 -11.82
N ASN A 322 -12.46 -5.32 -10.58
CA ASN A 322 -11.42 -5.23 -9.57
C ASN A 322 -12.05 -5.30 -8.17
N LYS A 323 -11.24 -5.45 -7.14
CA LYS A 323 -11.76 -5.59 -5.78
C LYS A 323 -12.54 -4.37 -5.30
N LEU A 324 -12.07 -3.15 -5.66
CA LEU A 324 -12.73 -1.91 -5.24
C LEU A 324 -14.15 -1.82 -5.84
N ASP A 325 -14.25 -1.95 -7.17
CA ASP A 325 -15.55 -1.87 -7.84
C ASP A 325 -16.51 -2.99 -7.39
N ALA A 326 -15.98 -4.18 -7.08
CA ALA A 326 -16.76 -5.27 -6.51
C ALA A 326 -17.38 -4.90 -5.15
N VAL A 327 -16.57 -4.32 -4.26
CA VAL A 327 -17.04 -3.90 -2.92
C VAL A 327 -18.02 -2.73 -3.02
N LEU A 328 -17.73 -1.75 -3.88
CA LEU A 328 -18.63 -0.60 -4.07
C LEU A 328 -19.97 -1.02 -4.67
N ARG A 329 -19.99 -1.95 -5.62
CA ARG A 329 -21.22 -2.51 -6.16
C ARG A 329 -22.03 -3.25 -5.09
N TYR A 330 -21.37 -4.14 -4.34
CA TYR A 330 -22.00 -4.82 -3.21
C TYR A 330 -22.59 -3.82 -2.20
N ALA A 331 -21.82 -2.82 -1.83
CA ALA A 331 -22.25 -1.79 -0.89
C ALA A 331 -23.47 -1.02 -1.40
N ALA A 332 -23.48 -0.63 -2.67
CA ALA A 332 -24.61 0.07 -3.30
C ALA A 332 -25.87 -0.80 -3.32
N GLU A 333 -25.76 -2.10 -3.66
CA GLU A 333 -26.86 -3.07 -3.68
C GLU A 333 -27.46 -3.31 -2.27
N HIS A 334 -26.66 -3.10 -1.20
CA HIS A 334 -27.07 -3.34 0.20
C HIS A 334 -27.29 -2.05 0.98
N GLY A 335 -27.28 -0.89 0.31
CA GLY A 335 -27.58 0.41 0.93
C GLY A 335 -26.49 0.96 1.84
N TYR A 336 -25.24 0.51 1.68
CA TYR A 336 -24.09 1.08 2.38
C TYR A 336 -23.48 2.24 1.59
N SER A 337 -23.21 3.36 2.27
CA SER A 337 -22.41 4.44 1.70
C SER A 337 -20.92 4.16 1.83
N PHE A 338 -20.11 4.78 0.97
CA PHE A 338 -18.65 4.57 0.92
C PHE A 338 -17.95 4.74 2.28
N ASP A 339 -18.37 5.74 3.04
CA ASP A 339 -17.83 6.06 4.36
C ASP A 339 -18.22 5.08 5.48
N GLN A 340 -19.19 4.21 5.23
CA GLN A 340 -19.58 3.10 6.12
C GLN A 340 -18.73 1.83 5.90
N ILE A 341 -17.88 1.80 4.88
CA ILE A 341 -17.06 0.65 4.51
C ILE A 341 -15.68 0.74 5.17
N LEU A 342 -15.18 -0.39 5.65
CA LEU A 342 -13.78 -0.63 6.00
C LEU A 342 -13.24 -1.73 5.07
N PHE A 343 -12.13 -1.43 4.35
CA PHE A 343 -11.45 -2.39 3.48
C PHE A 343 -10.04 -2.61 3.98
#